data_9cf283a184d3613d392fad90ea102e63
#
_entry.id   9cf283a184d3613d392fad90ea102e63
#
_cell.length_a   1.000
_cell.length_b   1.000
_cell.length_c   1.000
_cell.angle_alpha   90.00
_cell.angle_beta   90.00
_cell.angle_gamma   90.00
#
_symmetry.space_group_name_H-M   'P 1'
#
loop_
_entity.id
_entity.type
_entity.pdbx_description
1 polymer ?
#
loop_
_entity_poly.entity_id
_entity_poly.type
_entity_poly.pdbx_seq_one_letter_code
_entity_poly.pdbx_strand_id
1 'polypeptide(L)'
;AKDVADQMLPLSDLIGSAADDMLQGVMNASDDHAAIAAIVNVLLGVHAERGRPSGDPAMRLFEDIAQFDSTTPVHVAAERLGISVRQLERRCLATFGHLPKTILRRSRFLDMATALRGFSDPDQELLAALRYFDQSHRTNEFKHFIGLPPGAFEKAPTPLLTAGLKLRAEGLT
;
A
#
# COMPACT_ATOMS: atom_id res chain seq x y z
N ALA A 1 9.69 9.84 5.89
CA ALA A 1 9.14 9.10 4.72
C ALA A 1 9.26 9.92 3.43
N LYS A 2 8.90 11.23 3.46
CA LYS A 2 8.93 12.09 2.25
C LYS A 2 10.25 12.04 1.49
N ASP A 3 11.37 12.00 2.18
CA ASP A 3 12.71 12.06 1.58
C ASP A 3 13.14 10.76 0.89
N VAL A 4 12.42 9.66 1.13
CA VAL A 4 12.70 8.34 0.54
C VAL A 4 11.54 7.82 -0.32
N ALA A 5 10.44 8.59 -0.40
CA ALA A 5 9.29 8.20 -1.20
C ALA A 5 9.66 8.20 -2.69
N ASP A 6 9.24 7.16 -3.41
CA ASP A 6 9.48 6.96 -4.83
C ASP A 6 10.98 6.92 -5.24
N GLN A 7 11.87 6.61 -4.29
CA GLN A 7 13.30 6.43 -4.54
C GLN A 7 13.70 4.96 -4.40
N MET A 8 14.67 4.54 -5.20
CA MET A 8 15.38 3.27 -5.02
C MET A 8 16.64 3.57 -4.21
N LEU A 9 16.68 3.07 -2.99
CA LEU A 9 17.82 3.24 -2.08
C LEU A 9 18.41 1.89 -1.72
N PRO A 10 19.73 1.79 -1.47
CA PRO A 10 20.32 0.61 -0.86
C PRO A 10 19.64 0.30 0.47
N LEU A 11 19.34 -0.97 0.73
CA LEU A 11 18.71 -1.36 1.98
C LEU A 11 19.56 -1.01 3.21
N SER A 12 20.89 -1.06 3.06
CA SER A 12 21.86 -0.64 4.07
C SER A 12 21.69 0.82 4.53
N ASP A 13 21.21 1.72 3.65
CA ASP A 13 20.95 3.11 4.01
C ASP A 13 19.72 3.24 4.96
N LEU A 14 18.85 2.24 4.92
CA LEU A 14 17.63 2.20 5.73
C LEU A 14 17.81 1.43 7.04
N ILE A 15 18.48 0.27 7.02
CA ILE A 15 18.58 -0.63 8.18
C ILE A 15 20.03 -0.92 8.61
N GLY A 16 21.01 -0.26 8.01
CA GLY A 16 22.42 -0.41 8.37
C GLY A 16 22.95 -1.82 8.09
N SER A 17 23.81 -2.36 8.97
CA SER A 17 24.40 -3.70 8.84
C SER A 17 23.38 -4.84 8.86
N ALA A 18 22.18 -4.63 9.38
CA ALA A 18 21.13 -5.63 9.34
C ALA A 18 20.72 -6.00 7.90
N ALA A 19 21.06 -5.17 6.90
CA ALA A 19 20.88 -5.50 5.49
C ALA A 19 21.77 -6.67 5.05
N ASP A 20 23.01 -6.75 5.58
CA ASP A 20 23.94 -7.85 5.28
C ASP A 20 23.44 -9.15 5.92
N ASP A 21 22.94 -9.09 7.16
CA ASP A 21 22.35 -10.25 7.85
C ASP A 21 21.14 -10.77 7.09
N MET A 22 20.29 -9.86 6.57
CA MET A 22 19.14 -10.21 5.74
C MET A 22 19.58 -10.89 4.44
N LEU A 23 20.57 -10.33 3.74
CA LEU A 23 21.09 -10.90 2.50
C LEU A 23 21.65 -12.30 2.74
N GLN A 24 22.47 -12.48 3.78
CA GLN A 24 23.05 -13.77 4.15
C GLN A 24 21.95 -14.80 4.49
N GLY A 25 20.95 -14.40 5.25
CA GLY A 25 19.83 -15.26 5.61
C GLY A 25 19.05 -15.73 4.38
N VAL A 26 18.79 -14.85 3.42
CA VAL A 26 18.10 -15.19 2.17
C VAL A 26 18.97 -16.08 1.28
N MET A 27 20.26 -15.77 1.12
CA MET A 27 21.18 -16.55 0.27
C MET A 27 21.42 -17.96 0.79
N ASN A 28 21.36 -18.16 2.11
CA ASN A 28 21.53 -19.47 2.75
C ASN A 28 20.21 -20.23 2.97
N ALA A 29 19.07 -19.66 2.57
CA ALA A 29 17.78 -20.29 2.75
C ALA A 29 17.63 -21.56 1.88
N SER A 30 17.04 -22.61 2.46
CA SER A 30 16.79 -23.87 1.77
C SER A 30 15.61 -23.82 0.79
N ASP A 31 14.71 -22.87 1.01
CA ASP A 31 13.47 -22.69 0.25
C ASP A 31 12.91 -21.27 0.46
N ASP A 32 11.85 -20.94 -0.28
CA ASP A 32 11.20 -19.63 -0.22
C ASP A 32 10.66 -19.29 1.17
N HIS A 33 10.17 -20.28 1.92
CA HIS A 33 9.64 -20.07 3.27
C HIS A 33 10.76 -19.67 4.24
N ALA A 34 11.90 -20.34 4.18
CA ALA A 34 13.08 -19.99 4.97
C ALA A 34 13.62 -18.60 4.59
N ALA A 35 13.62 -18.25 3.30
CA ALA A 35 14.02 -16.92 2.84
C ALA A 35 13.10 -15.82 3.39
N ILE A 36 11.79 -16.02 3.33
CA ILE A 36 10.80 -15.08 3.89
C ILE A 36 10.98 -14.97 5.41
N ALA A 37 11.18 -16.08 6.12
CA ALA A 37 11.41 -16.08 7.56
C ALA A 37 12.67 -15.29 7.94
N ALA A 38 13.77 -15.41 7.17
CA ALA A 38 14.99 -14.63 7.37
C ALA A 38 14.73 -13.12 7.24
N ILE A 39 14.00 -12.70 6.20
CA ILE A 39 13.63 -11.29 6.00
C ILE A 39 12.80 -10.77 7.18
N VAL A 40 11.74 -11.51 7.55
CA VAL A 40 10.83 -11.13 8.64
C VAL A 40 11.57 -11.00 9.96
N ASN A 41 12.44 -11.96 10.31
CA ASN A 41 13.19 -11.95 11.57
C ASN A 41 14.12 -10.74 11.67
N VAL A 42 14.84 -10.40 10.60
CA VAL A 42 15.69 -9.20 10.58
C VAL A 42 14.86 -7.92 10.72
N LEU A 43 13.75 -7.80 10.01
CA LEU A 43 12.88 -6.62 10.12
C LEU A 43 12.27 -6.49 11.51
N LEU A 44 11.86 -7.59 12.15
CA LEU A 44 11.37 -7.57 13.51
C LEU A 44 12.46 -7.17 14.51
N GLY A 45 13.71 -7.63 14.32
CA GLY A 45 14.86 -7.22 15.11
C GLY A 45 15.11 -5.72 15.02
N VAL A 46 15.23 -5.19 13.80
CA VAL A 46 15.40 -3.76 13.54
C VAL A 46 14.24 -2.94 14.14
N HIS A 47 13.00 -3.43 14.04
CA HIS A 47 11.85 -2.77 14.64
C HIS A 47 11.91 -2.75 16.17
N ALA A 48 12.34 -3.86 16.80
CA ALA A 48 12.49 -3.96 18.25
C ALA A 48 13.58 -3.01 18.79
N GLU A 49 14.72 -2.93 18.10
CA GLU A 49 15.84 -2.05 18.48
C GLU A 49 15.50 -0.57 18.36
N ARG A 50 14.82 -0.18 17.28
CA ARG A 50 14.44 1.22 17.03
C ARG A 50 13.29 1.70 17.92
N GLY A 51 12.63 0.80 18.61
CA GLY A 51 11.40 1.06 19.35
C GLY A 51 10.23 1.29 18.40
N ARG A 52 9.01 1.15 18.91
CA ARG A 52 7.81 1.57 18.14
C ARG A 52 7.84 3.10 18.08
N PRO A 53 7.94 3.72 16.89
CA PRO A 53 7.50 5.11 16.79
C PRO A 53 6.08 5.11 17.35
N SER A 54 5.76 5.99 18.28
CA SER A 54 4.37 6.17 18.71
C SER A 54 3.63 6.67 17.46
N GLY A 55 3.05 5.74 16.70
CA GLY A 55 2.40 6.05 15.45
C GLY A 55 1.31 7.08 15.72
N ASP A 56 1.25 8.14 14.92
CA ASP A 56 0.19 9.14 14.99
C ASP A 56 -1.18 8.42 14.92
N PRO A 57 -2.00 8.43 16.01
CA PRO A 57 -3.28 7.74 16.01
C PRO A 57 -4.20 8.16 14.84
N ALA A 58 -4.13 9.44 14.45
CA ALA A 58 -4.89 9.92 13.31
C ALA A 58 -4.42 9.30 11.99
N MET A 59 -3.13 8.98 11.87
CA MET A 59 -2.64 8.33 10.65
C MET A 59 -3.02 6.85 10.57
N ARG A 60 -3.14 6.17 11.70
CA ARG A 60 -3.72 4.79 11.73
C ARG A 60 -5.18 4.78 11.30
N LEU A 61 -5.98 5.71 11.83
CA LEU A 61 -7.38 5.85 11.38
C LEU A 61 -7.47 6.25 9.89
N PHE A 62 -6.51 7.01 9.36
CA PHE A 62 -6.45 7.32 7.95
C PHE A 62 -6.07 6.10 7.10
N GLU A 63 -5.19 5.21 7.60
CA GLU A 63 -4.91 3.92 6.97
C GLU A 63 -6.18 3.07 6.88
N ASP A 64 -6.96 2.99 7.96
CA ASP A 64 -8.25 2.27 7.97
C ASP A 64 -9.22 2.85 6.93
N ILE A 65 -9.34 4.19 6.84
CA ILE A 65 -10.14 4.85 5.79
C ILE A 65 -9.61 4.48 4.40
N ALA A 66 -8.30 4.54 4.19
CA ALA A 66 -7.72 4.21 2.91
C ALA A 66 -7.91 2.73 2.54
N GLN A 67 -7.90 1.83 3.52
CA GLN A 67 -8.05 0.40 3.32
C GLN A 67 -9.51 -0.03 3.08
N PHE A 68 -10.44 0.49 3.87
CA PHE A 68 -11.82 -0.01 3.91
C PHE A 68 -12.84 0.93 3.28
N ASP A 69 -12.48 2.21 3.05
CA ASP A 69 -13.37 3.25 2.50
C ASP A 69 -12.57 4.20 1.59
N SER A 70 -11.87 3.63 0.62
CA SER A 70 -10.95 4.35 -0.28
C SER A 70 -11.63 5.42 -1.15
N THR A 71 -12.96 5.39 -1.23
CA THR A 71 -13.77 6.36 -1.98
C THR A 71 -14.04 7.65 -1.19
N THR A 72 -13.76 7.67 0.12
CA THR A 72 -13.96 8.83 0.98
C THR A 72 -13.21 10.06 0.43
N PRO A 73 -13.90 11.21 0.25
CA PRO A 73 -13.23 12.46 -0.11
C PRO A 73 -12.27 12.93 0.97
N VAL A 74 -11.16 13.58 0.56
CA VAL A 74 -10.10 14.04 1.51
C VAL A 74 -10.64 14.93 2.62
N HIS A 75 -11.59 15.83 2.32
CA HIS A 75 -12.19 16.71 3.33
C HIS A 75 -13.03 15.93 4.35
N VAL A 76 -13.76 14.89 3.91
CA VAL A 76 -14.54 14.01 4.80
C VAL A 76 -13.60 13.16 5.66
N ALA A 77 -12.51 12.65 5.10
CA ALA A 77 -11.48 11.95 5.87
C ALA A 77 -10.88 12.86 6.96
N ALA A 78 -10.55 14.11 6.62
CA ALA A 78 -10.04 15.08 7.59
C ALA A 78 -11.05 15.37 8.72
N GLU A 79 -12.32 15.53 8.37
CA GLU A 79 -13.42 15.72 9.34
C GLU A 79 -13.57 14.52 10.29
N ARG A 80 -13.58 13.30 9.77
CA ARG A 80 -13.63 12.06 10.59
C ARG A 80 -12.46 11.96 11.57
N LEU A 81 -11.30 12.52 11.20
CA LEU A 81 -10.09 12.54 12.04
C LEU A 81 -10.06 13.75 13.01
N GLY A 82 -11.03 14.66 12.95
CA GLY A 82 -11.06 15.87 13.78
C GLY A 82 -9.94 16.86 13.47
N ILE A 83 -9.40 16.88 12.25
CA ILE A 83 -8.29 17.76 11.83
C ILE A 83 -8.62 18.49 10.53
N SER A 84 -7.92 19.59 10.25
CA SER A 84 -8.05 20.28 8.97
C SER A 84 -7.40 19.50 7.84
N VAL A 85 -7.85 19.72 6.59
CA VAL A 85 -7.24 19.12 5.38
C VAL A 85 -5.74 19.40 5.33
N ARG A 86 -5.31 20.62 5.64
CA ARG A 86 -3.89 21.00 5.66
C ARG A 86 -3.09 20.22 6.71
N GLN A 87 -3.69 19.93 7.87
CA GLN A 87 -3.05 19.09 8.90
C GLN A 87 -2.94 17.65 8.41
N LEU A 88 -3.99 17.11 7.77
CA LEU A 88 -3.98 15.78 7.17
C LEU A 88 -2.89 15.66 6.10
N GLU A 89 -2.80 16.62 5.17
CA GLU A 89 -1.75 16.64 4.13
C GLU A 89 -0.35 16.62 4.73
N ARG A 90 -0.09 17.48 5.71
CA ARG A 90 1.22 17.54 6.38
C ARG A 90 1.57 16.22 7.09
N ARG A 91 0.60 15.62 7.80
CA ARG A 91 0.79 14.35 8.50
C ARG A 91 0.98 13.18 7.53
N CYS A 92 0.18 13.10 6.46
CA CYS A 92 0.35 12.09 5.42
C CYS A 92 1.72 12.19 4.75
N LEU A 93 2.19 13.40 4.42
CA LEU A 93 3.54 13.59 3.86
C LEU A 93 4.64 13.15 4.85
N ALA A 94 4.49 13.43 6.14
CA ALA A 94 5.45 13.02 7.15
C ALA A 94 5.48 11.51 7.37
N THR A 95 4.30 10.86 7.41
CA THR A 95 4.15 9.44 7.74
C THR A 95 4.37 8.54 6.52
N PHE A 96 3.72 8.86 5.39
CA PHE A 96 3.67 8.00 4.20
C PHE A 96 4.48 8.53 3.01
N GLY A 97 4.99 9.75 3.08
CA GLY A 97 5.68 10.39 1.98
C GLY A 97 4.77 10.92 0.86
N HIS A 98 3.47 10.72 0.95
CA HIS A 98 2.49 11.08 -0.07
C HIS A 98 1.33 11.91 0.47
N LEU A 99 0.70 12.69 -0.42
CA LEU A 99 -0.53 13.41 -0.09
C LEU A 99 -1.71 12.43 0.11
N PRO A 100 -2.71 12.76 0.95
CA PRO A 100 -3.86 11.91 1.20
C PRO A 100 -4.64 11.56 -0.08
N LYS A 101 -4.73 12.49 -1.03
CA LYS A 101 -5.35 12.24 -2.34
C LYS A 101 -4.64 11.13 -3.11
N THR A 102 -3.31 11.08 -3.06
CA THR A 102 -2.51 10.05 -3.74
C THR A 102 -2.70 8.70 -3.06
N ILE A 103 -2.72 8.66 -1.73
CA ILE A 103 -2.93 7.43 -0.96
C ILE A 103 -4.31 6.83 -1.26
N LEU A 104 -5.37 7.62 -1.16
CA LEU A 104 -6.75 7.18 -1.47
C LEU A 104 -6.90 6.77 -2.96
N ARG A 105 -6.22 7.45 -3.89
CA ARG A 105 -6.21 7.06 -5.31
C ARG A 105 -5.56 5.70 -5.53
N ARG A 106 -4.41 5.43 -4.87
CA ARG A 106 -3.73 4.13 -4.92
C ARG A 106 -4.60 3.03 -4.32
N SER A 107 -5.25 3.31 -3.20
CA SER A 107 -6.18 2.38 -2.55
C SER A 107 -7.36 2.01 -3.44
N ARG A 108 -8.04 2.99 -4.04
CA ARG A 108 -9.10 2.73 -5.03
C ARG A 108 -8.63 1.89 -6.20
N PHE A 109 -7.41 2.17 -6.69
CA PHE A 109 -6.82 1.37 -7.75
C PHE A 109 -6.63 -0.09 -7.30
N LEU A 110 -6.16 -0.33 -6.07
CA LEU A 110 -6.01 -1.69 -5.52
C LEU A 110 -7.36 -2.39 -5.36
N ASP A 111 -8.42 -1.69 -4.95
CA ASP A 111 -9.78 -2.23 -4.88
C ASP A 111 -10.29 -2.67 -6.26
N MET A 112 -10.09 -1.82 -7.29
CA MET A 112 -10.43 -2.18 -8.67
C MET A 112 -9.63 -3.38 -9.18
N ALA A 113 -8.34 -3.45 -8.87
CA ALA A 113 -7.47 -4.55 -9.29
C ALA A 113 -7.85 -5.86 -8.59
N THR A 114 -8.20 -5.80 -7.30
CA THR A 114 -8.68 -6.94 -6.50
C THR A 114 -9.97 -7.51 -7.09
N ALA A 115 -10.95 -6.64 -7.36
CA ALA A 115 -12.22 -7.01 -7.97
C ALA A 115 -12.04 -7.58 -9.39
N LEU A 116 -11.18 -6.97 -10.22
CA LEU A 116 -10.91 -7.44 -11.58
C LEU A 116 -10.26 -8.84 -11.60
N ARG A 117 -9.49 -9.18 -10.56
CA ARG A 117 -8.90 -10.52 -10.36
C ARG A 117 -9.87 -11.53 -9.74
N GLY A 118 -11.08 -11.12 -9.37
CA GLY A 118 -12.08 -11.98 -8.73
C GLY A 118 -11.72 -12.37 -7.29
N PHE A 119 -10.91 -11.58 -6.59
CA PHE A 119 -10.55 -11.83 -5.19
C PHE A 119 -11.50 -11.16 -4.20
N SER A 120 -12.34 -10.24 -4.66
CA SER A 120 -13.42 -9.63 -3.88
C SER A 120 -14.63 -9.39 -4.75
N ASP A 121 -15.81 -9.49 -4.15
CA ASP A 121 -17.05 -8.97 -4.72
C ASP A 121 -17.21 -7.54 -4.20
N PRO A 122 -16.99 -6.52 -5.05
CA PRO A 122 -17.18 -5.15 -4.63
C PRO A 122 -18.66 -4.91 -4.27
N ASP A 123 -18.91 -4.27 -3.15
CA ASP A 123 -20.25 -3.88 -2.77
C ASP A 123 -20.85 -2.88 -3.78
N GLN A 124 -22.17 -2.63 -3.66
CA GLN A 124 -22.90 -1.75 -4.57
C GLN A 124 -22.36 -0.32 -4.55
N GLU A 125 -21.89 0.15 -3.39
CA GLU A 125 -21.38 1.50 -3.20
C GLU A 125 -19.99 1.66 -3.85
N LEU A 126 -19.09 0.70 -3.64
CA LEU A 126 -17.81 0.64 -4.32
C LEU A 126 -17.99 0.51 -5.84
N LEU A 127 -18.92 -0.35 -6.30
CA LEU A 127 -19.27 -0.47 -7.72
C LEU A 127 -19.79 0.83 -8.30
N ALA A 128 -20.64 1.57 -7.58
CA ALA A 128 -21.14 2.87 -8.01
C ALA A 128 -20.01 3.89 -8.10
N ALA A 129 -19.13 3.95 -7.10
CA ALA A 129 -17.95 4.81 -7.10
C ALA A 129 -16.97 4.45 -8.22
N LEU A 130 -16.77 3.16 -8.50
CA LEU A 130 -15.91 2.67 -9.59
C LEU A 130 -16.55 2.86 -10.98
N ARG A 131 -17.89 2.79 -11.09
CA ARG A 131 -18.63 3.07 -12.34
C ARG A 131 -18.66 4.55 -12.70
N TYR A 132 -18.50 5.44 -11.74
CA TYR A 132 -18.39 6.88 -11.98
C TYR A 132 -17.08 7.25 -12.72
N PHE A 133 -16.08 6.38 -12.69
CA PHE A 133 -14.95 6.48 -13.59
C PHE A 133 -15.34 5.89 -14.95
N ASP A 134 -15.37 6.74 -15.99
CA ASP A 134 -15.56 6.26 -17.34
C ASP A 134 -14.47 5.23 -17.70
N GLN A 135 -14.72 4.44 -18.74
CA GLN A 135 -13.80 3.39 -19.19
C GLN A 135 -12.40 3.96 -19.50
N SER A 136 -12.31 5.21 -19.97
CA SER A 136 -11.06 5.88 -20.30
C SER A 136 -10.26 6.19 -19.04
N HIS A 137 -10.92 6.67 -17.99
CA HIS A 137 -10.29 6.95 -16.70
C HIS A 137 -9.72 5.67 -16.07
N ARG A 138 -10.53 4.59 -16.03
CA ARG A 138 -10.08 3.29 -15.54
C ARG A 138 -8.87 2.77 -16.30
N THR A 139 -8.88 2.87 -17.62
CA THR A 139 -7.75 2.49 -18.46
C THR A 139 -6.49 3.29 -18.15
N ASN A 140 -6.64 4.59 -17.92
CA ASN A 140 -5.53 5.48 -17.57
C ASN A 140 -4.97 5.17 -16.18
N GLU A 141 -5.81 4.85 -15.18
CA GLU A 141 -5.36 4.43 -13.85
C GLU A 141 -4.54 3.13 -13.92
N PHE A 142 -5.02 2.12 -14.64
CA PHE A 142 -4.30 0.87 -14.83
C PHE A 142 -2.96 1.06 -15.53
N LYS A 143 -2.91 1.87 -16.60
CA LYS A 143 -1.67 2.23 -17.27
C LYS A 143 -0.72 3.00 -16.37
N HIS A 144 -1.25 3.90 -15.54
CA HIS A 144 -0.45 4.71 -14.62
C HIS A 144 0.20 3.85 -13.53
N PHE A 145 -0.53 2.92 -12.90
CA PHE A 145 -0.04 2.15 -11.76
C PHE A 145 0.69 0.85 -12.14
N ILE A 146 0.32 0.22 -13.25
CA ILE A 146 0.87 -1.10 -13.64
C ILE A 146 1.52 -1.06 -15.04
N GLY A 147 1.30 -0.03 -15.82
CA GLY A 147 1.77 0.02 -17.21
C GLY A 147 0.91 -0.79 -18.19
N LEU A 148 -0.15 -1.46 -17.74
CA LEU A 148 -1.00 -2.34 -18.53
C LEU A 148 -2.45 -1.83 -18.56
N PRO A 149 -3.20 -1.99 -19.67
CA PRO A 149 -4.64 -1.77 -19.65
C PRO A 149 -5.36 -2.91 -18.88
N PRO A 150 -6.60 -2.67 -18.35
CA PRO A 150 -7.32 -3.63 -17.51
C PRO A 150 -7.41 -5.04 -18.09
N GLY A 151 -7.79 -5.21 -19.36
CA GLY A 151 -7.93 -6.52 -19.98
C GLY A 151 -6.60 -7.26 -20.20
N ALA A 152 -5.48 -6.55 -20.31
CA ALA A 152 -4.16 -7.17 -20.34
C ALA A 152 -3.71 -7.55 -18.91
N PHE A 153 -3.97 -6.68 -17.91
CA PHE A 153 -3.68 -6.96 -16.51
C PHE A 153 -4.40 -8.22 -16.01
N GLU A 154 -5.66 -8.41 -16.36
CA GLU A 154 -6.45 -9.57 -15.96
C GLU A 154 -5.77 -10.91 -16.29
N LYS A 155 -5.04 -10.95 -17.42
CA LYS A 155 -4.35 -12.14 -17.95
C LYS A 155 -2.85 -12.18 -17.62
N ALA A 156 -2.26 -11.06 -17.24
CA ALA A 156 -0.82 -10.97 -17.01
C ALA A 156 -0.39 -11.71 -15.74
N PRO A 157 0.71 -12.48 -15.77
CA PRO A 157 1.29 -13.02 -14.55
C PRO A 157 1.94 -11.89 -13.75
N THR A 158 1.37 -11.56 -12.59
CA THR A 158 1.90 -10.57 -11.65
C THR A 158 1.96 -11.17 -10.25
N PRO A 159 2.87 -12.13 -9.98
CA PRO A 159 2.82 -12.96 -8.76
C PRO A 159 2.87 -12.13 -7.47
N LEU A 160 3.77 -11.17 -7.36
CA LEU A 160 3.89 -10.31 -6.17
C LEU A 160 2.64 -9.43 -5.95
N LEU A 161 2.16 -8.79 -7.01
CA LEU A 161 0.94 -7.98 -6.92
C LEU A 161 -0.27 -8.86 -6.61
N THR A 162 -0.36 -10.04 -7.23
CA THR A 162 -1.45 -11.00 -6.97
C THR A 162 -1.48 -11.43 -5.50
N ALA A 163 -0.33 -11.69 -4.89
CA ALA A 163 -0.24 -11.98 -3.46
C ALA A 163 -0.73 -10.80 -2.61
N GLY A 164 -0.29 -9.58 -2.91
CA GLY A 164 -0.74 -8.37 -2.22
C GLY A 164 -2.24 -8.11 -2.35
N LEU A 165 -2.82 -8.35 -3.54
CA LEU A 165 -4.27 -8.20 -3.75
C LEU A 165 -5.10 -9.23 -2.97
N LYS A 166 -4.60 -10.46 -2.79
CA LYS A 166 -5.25 -11.46 -1.94
C LYS A 166 -5.23 -11.04 -0.48
N LEU A 167 -4.08 -10.59 0.04
CA LEU A 167 -3.96 -10.07 1.41
C LEU A 167 -4.91 -8.88 1.63
N ARG A 168 -5.04 -7.99 0.63
CA ARG A 168 -5.99 -6.88 0.70
C ARG A 168 -7.44 -7.37 0.78
N ALA A 169 -7.82 -8.37 -0.01
CA ALA A 169 -9.16 -8.96 0.03
C ALA A 169 -9.49 -9.58 1.41
N GLU A 170 -8.46 -10.07 2.11
CA GLU A 170 -8.56 -10.63 3.46
C GLU A 170 -8.48 -9.55 4.56
N GLY A 171 -8.32 -8.28 4.21
CA GLY A 171 -8.19 -7.18 5.18
C GLY A 171 -6.83 -7.15 5.91
N LEU A 172 -5.81 -7.78 5.35
CA LEU A 172 -4.47 -7.92 5.97
C LEU A 172 -3.44 -6.91 5.46
N THR A 173 -3.83 -5.93 4.64
CA THR A 173 -2.92 -4.88 4.11
C THR A 173 -3.52 -3.51 4.26
#